data_3bbddd5dff7aac691a91d1126f21f257
#
_entry.id   3bbddd5dff7aac691a91d1126f21f257
#
_cell.length_a   1.000
_cell.length_b   1.000
_cell.length_c   1.000
_cell.angle_alpha   90.00
_cell.angle_beta   90.00
_cell.angle_gamma   90.00
#
_symmetry.space_group_name_H-M   'P 1'
#
loop_
_entity.id
_entity.type
_entity.pdbx_description
1 polymer ?
#
loop_
_entity_poly.entity_id
_entity_poly.type
_entity_poly.pdbx_seq_one_letter_code
_entity_poly.pdbx_strand_id
1 'polypeptide(L)'
;MALIDRVKYDAPDDTFFVWKYPSEDLKIGTQVVVNQGQEVIFVKGGEALDTLGPGTHTLSTGNIPLLNKLINLPFGGKTPFTAEVWYINKTVKRDLKWGTPSAIQVMDNTLGFPVSARSFGKWGARIENSRSFVTQIVGSQLTADDIKITEYFIGEIIQKLSNTIASAINVNNISILQITSSLNELSKLTFEFIKKEFERFGIEVVNFNIESVNIPPEEMIKIQNVFEKTLEAKELSKVQVGGAFTAIKTFDVLQAASENQSDGGGVGSFLGAGIGLGAGLPLGNQMGQKMNISDNQNSDNNLGPKERLKKLKEMNEEGLITDEQFASKREEILKEL
;
A
#
# COMPACT_ATOMS: atom_id res chain seq x y z
N MET A 1 -3.30 44.15 -49.52
CA MET A 1 -2.60 43.91 -48.24
C MET A 1 -2.29 42.45 -48.16
N ALA A 2 -1.04 42.05 -48.05
CA ALA A 2 -0.68 40.67 -47.79
C ALA A 2 -1.19 40.32 -46.39
N LEU A 3 -2.11 39.32 -46.29
CA LEU A 3 -2.54 38.77 -45.02
C LEU A 3 -1.28 38.12 -44.38
N ILE A 4 -0.90 38.63 -43.22
CA ILE A 4 0.16 38.03 -42.40
C ILE A 4 -0.43 36.82 -41.72
N ASP A 5 0.08 35.63 -42.03
CA ASP A 5 -0.29 34.42 -41.33
C ASP A 5 0.09 34.52 -39.86
N ARG A 6 -0.86 34.23 -38.95
CA ARG A 6 -0.68 34.36 -37.52
C ARG A 6 -0.97 33.06 -36.83
N VAL A 7 -0.02 32.60 -36.04
CA VAL A 7 -0.11 31.42 -35.18
C VAL A 7 -0.21 31.91 -33.73
N LYS A 8 -1.29 31.58 -33.04
CA LYS A 8 -1.58 31.97 -31.66
C LYS A 8 -2.40 30.93 -30.97
N TYR A 9 -2.17 30.73 -29.70
CA TYR A 9 -3.03 29.93 -28.84
C TYR A 9 -3.46 30.76 -27.63
N ASP A 10 -4.76 30.94 -27.51
CA ASP A 10 -5.40 31.47 -26.31
C ASP A 10 -6.13 30.31 -25.63
N ALA A 11 -5.55 29.82 -24.52
CA ALA A 11 -6.13 28.70 -23.76
C ALA A 11 -7.53 29.09 -23.25
N PRO A 12 -8.55 28.22 -23.42
CA PRO A 12 -9.89 28.47 -22.90
C PRO A 12 -9.93 28.43 -21.36
N ASP A 13 -9.04 27.67 -20.77
CA ASP A 13 -8.88 27.50 -19.32
C ASP A 13 -7.42 27.13 -18.98
N ASP A 14 -7.15 26.85 -17.73
CA ASP A 14 -5.80 26.52 -17.22
C ASP A 14 -5.57 24.99 -17.10
N THR A 15 -6.39 24.15 -17.70
CA THR A 15 -6.30 22.69 -17.55
C THR A 15 -5.16 22.08 -18.37
N PHE A 16 -4.76 22.68 -19.49
CA PHE A 16 -3.75 22.12 -20.38
C PHE A 16 -2.33 22.53 -20.01
N PHE A 17 -1.43 21.54 -20.06
CA PHE A 17 0.02 21.75 -20.01
C PHE A 17 0.60 22.00 -21.41
N VAL A 18 0.02 21.37 -22.41
CA VAL A 18 0.50 21.47 -23.79
C VAL A 18 -0.64 21.38 -24.78
N TRP A 19 -0.49 22.07 -25.88
CA TRP A 19 -1.45 22.07 -26.99
C TRP A 19 -0.71 22.21 -28.31
N LYS A 20 -1.03 21.34 -29.28
CA LYS A 20 -0.51 21.37 -30.64
C LYS A 20 -1.36 22.29 -31.51
N TYR A 21 -0.74 23.24 -32.19
CA TYR A 21 -1.41 24.06 -33.18
C TYR A 21 -1.92 23.16 -34.34
N PRO A 22 -3.17 23.33 -34.81
CA PRO A 22 -3.78 22.37 -35.73
C PRO A 22 -3.21 22.38 -37.16
N SER A 23 -2.49 23.42 -37.57
CA SER A 23 -1.84 23.49 -38.90
C SER A 23 -0.35 23.29 -38.75
N GLU A 24 0.22 22.51 -39.64
CA GLU A 24 1.68 22.32 -39.77
C GLU A 24 2.28 23.18 -40.90
N ASP A 25 1.42 23.81 -41.70
CA ASP A 25 1.88 24.66 -42.82
C ASP A 25 2.30 26.02 -42.31
N LEU A 26 3.58 26.30 -42.42
CA LEU A 26 4.20 27.54 -41.98
C LEU A 26 4.95 28.21 -43.15
N LYS A 27 5.16 29.51 -43.02
CA LYS A 27 5.95 30.31 -43.98
C LYS A 27 6.93 31.20 -43.21
N ILE A 28 8.05 31.50 -43.82
CA ILE A 28 8.91 32.60 -43.34
C ILE A 28 8.10 33.90 -43.42
N GLY A 29 8.07 34.66 -42.33
CA GLY A 29 7.20 35.83 -42.18
C GLY A 29 5.93 35.59 -41.40
N THR A 30 5.55 34.33 -41.12
CA THR A 30 4.48 34.00 -40.20
C THR A 30 4.74 34.60 -38.81
N GLN A 31 3.75 35.24 -38.23
CA GLN A 31 3.83 35.71 -36.83
C GLN A 31 3.37 34.66 -35.84
N VAL A 32 4.28 34.26 -34.98
CA VAL A 32 3.98 33.40 -33.82
C VAL A 32 3.85 34.26 -32.58
N VAL A 33 2.67 34.26 -31.98
CA VAL A 33 2.39 35.03 -30.76
C VAL A 33 2.40 34.08 -29.57
N VAL A 34 3.31 34.32 -28.63
CA VAL A 34 3.50 33.56 -27.40
C VAL A 34 3.11 34.47 -26.22
N ASN A 35 2.09 34.11 -25.50
CA ASN A 35 1.62 34.89 -24.35
C ASN A 35 2.59 34.77 -23.17
N GLN A 36 2.49 35.67 -22.18
CA GLN A 36 3.19 35.52 -20.91
C GLN A 36 2.79 34.19 -20.24
N GLY A 37 3.77 33.49 -19.69
CA GLY A 37 3.57 32.16 -19.12
C GLY A 37 3.44 31.02 -20.14
N GLN A 38 3.67 31.30 -21.43
CA GLN A 38 3.76 30.30 -22.50
C GLN A 38 5.16 30.21 -23.08
N GLU A 39 5.46 29.06 -23.67
CA GLU A 39 6.61 28.81 -24.53
C GLU A 39 6.15 28.03 -25.76
N VAL A 40 6.71 28.32 -26.91
CA VAL A 40 6.46 27.54 -28.14
C VAL A 40 7.68 26.69 -28.44
N ILE A 41 7.46 25.45 -28.85
CA ILE A 41 8.47 24.56 -29.38
C ILE A 41 8.08 24.08 -30.78
N PHE A 42 9.01 24.11 -31.71
CA PHE A 42 8.85 23.55 -33.05
C PHE A 42 9.29 22.09 -33.06
N VAL A 43 8.46 21.23 -33.67
CA VAL A 43 8.79 19.82 -33.85
C VAL A 43 8.67 19.47 -35.33
N LYS A 44 9.67 18.77 -35.87
CA LYS A 44 9.66 18.26 -37.24
C LYS A 44 10.29 16.88 -37.29
N GLY A 45 9.60 15.96 -37.96
CA GLY A 45 10.09 14.58 -38.06
C GLY A 45 10.24 13.88 -36.71
N GLY A 46 9.46 14.28 -35.70
CA GLY A 46 9.55 13.74 -34.33
C GLY A 46 10.71 14.37 -33.51
N GLU A 47 11.44 15.31 -34.05
CA GLU A 47 12.52 15.97 -33.33
C GLU A 47 12.10 17.36 -32.84
N ALA A 48 12.31 17.63 -31.57
CA ALA A 48 12.06 18.92 -30.93
C ALA A 48 13.23 19.86 -31.26
N LEU A 49 12.92 20.99 -31.87
CA LEU A 49 13.91 21.91 -32.45
C LEU A 49 14.00 23.22 -31.67
N ASP A 50 13.65 24.33 -32.30
CA ASP A 50 13.78 25.67 -31.73
C ASP A 50 12.63 25.97 -30.76
N THR A 51 12.89 26.79 -29.74
CA THR A 51 11.91 27.30 -28.79
C THR A 51 11.80 28.81 -28.88
N LEU A 52 10.57 29.34 -28.69
CA LEU A 52 10.32 30.78 -28.63
C LEU A 52 9.63 31.10 -27.28
N GLY A 53 10.22 31.99 -26.51
CA GLY A 53 9.64 32.53 -25.28
C GLY A 53 8.54 33.56 -25.55
N PRO A 54 7.98 34.19 -24.47
CA PRO A 54 6.94 35.21 -24.59
C PRO A 54 7.28 36.34 -25.56
N GLY A 55 6.31 36.74 -26.38
CA GLY A 55 6.44 37.83 -27.35
C GLY A 55 5.76 37.52 -28.68
N THR A 56 5.90 38.46 -29.62
CA THR A 56 5.48 38.26 -31.01
C THR A 56 6.73 38.06 -31.87
N HIS A 57 6.86 36.88 -32.45
CA HIS A 57 8.02 36.48 -33.24
C HIS A 57 7.61 36.34 -34.71
N THR A 58 8.25 37.10 -35.58
CA THR A 58 8.13 36.87 -37.00
C THR A 58 9.15 35.80 -37.39
N LEU A 59 8.67 34.67 -37.91
CA LEU A 59 9.56 33.58 -38.29
C LEU A 59 10.57 34.00 -39.33
N SER A 60 11.83 33.80 -39.01
CA SER A 60 12.98 34.08 -39.84
C SER A 60 14.01 32.97 -39.66
N THR A 61 14.91 32.83 -40.62
CA THR A 61 16.00 31.84 -40.53
C THR A 61 16.89 32.06 -39.31
N GLY A 62 16.94 33.28 -38.77
CA GLY A 62 17.72 33.61 -37.60
C GLY A 62 17.12 33.19 -36.27
N ASN A 63 15.77 33.10 -36.14
CA ASN A 63 15.13 32.74 -34.89
C ASN A 63 14.62 31.27 -34.83
N ILE A 64 14.82 30.54 -35.94
CA ILE A 64 14.54 29.08 -36.02
C ILE A 64 15.72 28.33 -36.65
N PRO A 65 16.95 28.47 -36.14
CA PRO A 65 18.16 27.95 -36.81
C PRO A 65 18.17 26.41 -36.91
N LEU A 66 17.64 25.68 -35.94
CA LEU A 66 17.58 24.20 -35.99
C LEU A 66 16.53 23.75 -37.01
N LEU A 67 15.33 24.31 -36.96
CA LEU A 67 14.28 24.02 -37.93
C LEU A 67 14.74 24.42 -39.35
N ASN A 68 15.42 25.58 -39.52
CA ASN A 68 15.93 26.01 -40.78
C ASN A 68 16.90 25.02 -41.43
N LYS A 69 17.73 24.32 -40.66
CA LYS A 69 18.60 23.24 -41.16
C LYS A 69 17.84 22.08 -41.77
N LEU A 70 16.67 21.76 -41.23
CA LEU A 70 15.84 20.62 -41.67
C LEU A 70 14.90 20.96 -42.82
N ILE A 71 14.53 22.24 -42.97
CA ILE A 71 13.58 22.64 -44.03
C ILE A 71 14.25 22.88 -45.38
N ASN A 72 15.63 22.90 -45.48
CA ASN A 72 16.40 23.03 -46.71
C ASN A 72 15.72 24.01 -47.68
N LEU A 73 15.73 25.31 -47.34
CA LEU A 73 15.06 26.33 -48.15
C LEU A 73 15.89 26.66 -49.41
N PRO A 74 15.60 26.03 -50.57
CA PRO A 74 16.44 26.26 -51.78
C PRO A 74 16.16 27.58 -52.49
N PHE A 75 15.07 28.27 -52.17
CA PHE A 75 14.63 29.43 -52.92
C PHE A 75 14.18 30.62 -52.06
N GLY A 76 15.12 31.42 -51.62
CA GLY A 76 14.85 32.78 -51.11
C GLY A 76 13.86 32.96 -49.93
N GLY A 77 13.60 31.93 -49.17
CA GLY A 77 12.88 32.04 -47.89
C GLY A 77 11.37 32.27 -47.94
N LYS A 78 10.74 32.24 -49.12
CA LYS A 78 9.28 32.42 -49.27
C LYS A 78 8.49 31.11 -49.40
N THR A 79 9.17 29.99 -49.44
CA THR A 79 8.56 28.69 -49.66
C THR A 79 7.85 28.21 -48.36
N PRO A 80 6.60 27.70 -48.44
CA PRO A 80 5.97 27.06 -47.34
C PRO A 80 6.79 25.84 -46.85
N PHE A 81 6.82 25.63 -45.56
CA PHE A 81 7.44 24.47 -44.95
C PHE A 81 6.50 23.87 -43.89
N THR A 82 6.65 22.58 -43.58
CA THR A 82 5.86 21.91 -42.56
C THR A 82 6.67 21.76 -41.30
N ALA A 83 6.07 22.15 -40.18
CA ALA A 83 6.56 21.88 -38.82
C ALA A 83 5.38 21.95 -37.84
N GLU A 84 5.42 21.13 -36.84
CA GLU A 84 4.47 21.19 -35.73
C GLU A 84 4.83 22.36 -34.82
N VAL A 85 3.81 23.06 -34.31
CA VAL A 85 3.96 24.16 -33.35
C VAL A 85 3.24 23.74 -32.06
N TRP A 86 4.01 23.58 -31.01
CA TRP A 86 3.51 23.16 -29.70
C TRP A 86 3.59 24.33 -28.73
N TYR A 87 2.44 24.68 -28.13
CA TYR A 87 2.34 25.66 -27.07
C TYR A 87 2.40 24.96 -25.72
N ILE A 88 3.33 25.37 -24.87
CA ILE A 88 3.58 24.85 -23.55
C ILE A 88 3.18 25.90 -22.50
N ASN A 89 2.34 25.49 -21.55
CA ASN A 89 2.00 26.31 -20.41
C ASN A 89 3.12 26.22 -19.36
N LYS A 90 3.76 27.36 -19.07
CA LYS A 90 4.86 27.48 -18.10
C LYS A 90 4.36 27.96 -16.73
N THR A 91 3.06 28.22 -16.59
CA THR A 91 2.49 28.64 -15.31
C THR A 91 2.52 27.51 -14.29
N VAL A 92 2.61 27.88 -13.01
CA VAL A 92 2.59 26.92 -11.92
C VAL A 92 1.16 26.45 -11.66
N LYS A 93 0.93 25.15 -11.73
CA LYS A 93 -0.30 24.51 -11.29
C LYS A 93 -0.09 23.90 -9.91
N ARG A 94 -0.95 24.24 -8.94
CA ARG A 94 -0.76 23.84 -7.55
C ARG A 94 -1.78 22.84 -7.02
N ASP A 95 -2.87 22.64 -7.75
CA ASP A 95 -4.04 21.92 -7.26
C ASP A 95 -4.34 20.63 -8.05
N LEU A 96 -3.30 20.03 -8.62
CA LEU A 96 -3.42 18.74 -9.31
C LEU A 96 -3.81 17.67 -8.30
N LYS A 97 -4.98 17.07 -8.46
CA LYS A 97 -5.51 16.07 -7.53
C LYS A 97 -4.90 14.70 -7.81
N TRP A 98 -4.53 14.00 -6.76
CA TRP A 98 -4.10 12.61 -6.83
C TRP A 98 -4.79 11.77 -5.76
N GLY A 99 -4.91 10.48 -6.01
CA GLY A 99 -5.47 9.52 -5.06
C GLY A 99 -5.02 8.10 -5.39
N THR A 100 -5.02 7.23 -4.41
CA THR A 100 -4.67 5.83 -4.60
C THR A 100 -5.83 5.08 -5.28
N PRO A 101 -5.62 4.48 -6.49
CA PRO A 101 -6.67 3.72 -7.17
C PRO A 101 -7.10 2.49 -6.36
N SER A 102 -6.16 1.86 -5.69
CA SER A 102 -6.37 0.74 -4.76
C SER A 102 -5.80 1.07 -3.39
N ALA A 103 -6.25 0.35 -2.37
CA ALA A 103 -5.71 0.51 -1.02
C ALA A 103 -4.26 0.02 -0.95
N ILE A 104 -3.42 0.78 -0.26
CA ILE A 104 -2.04 0.43 0.07
C ILE A 104 -2.09 -0.47 1.30
N GLN A 105 -1.48 -1.66 1.22
CA GLN A 105 -1.34 -2.55 2.36
C GLN A 105 -0.03 -2.28 3.09
N VAL A 106 -0.12 -2.05 4.39
CA VAL A 106 1.03 -1.84 5.26
C VAL A 106 0.92 -2.72 6.50
N MET A 107 2.05 -3.27 6.95
CA MET A 107 2.11 -3.99 8.23
C MET A 107 2.15 -2.96 9.36
N ASP A 108 1.16 -2.97 10.23
CA ASP A 108 1.15 -2.11 11.42
C ASP A 108 1.71 -2.90 12.62
N ASN A 109 2.90 -2.50 13.06
CA ASN A 109 3.59 -3.18 14.16
C ASN A 109 2.87 -3.03 15.50
N THR A 110 2.09 -1.95 15.67
CA THR A 110 1.32 -1.70 16.91
C THR A 110 0.08 -2.60 16.96
N LEU A 111 -0.56 -2.80 15.82
CA LEU A 111 -1.74 -3.67 15.70
C LEU A 111 -1.34 -5.15 15.55
N GLY A 112 -0.15 -5.43 15.01
CA GLY A 112 0.37 -6.78 14.80
C GLY A 112 -0.18 -7.49 13.56
N PHE A 113 -0.84 -6.76 12.64
CA PHE A 113 -1.38 -7.30 11.39
C PHE A 113 -1.38 -6.26 10.25
N PRO A 114 -1.48 -6.70 8.98
CA PRO A 114 -1.52 -5.79 7.85
C PRO A 114 -2.86 -5.04 7.80
N VAL A 115 -2.78 -3.72 7.52
CA VAL A 115 -3.94 -2.85 7.36
C VAL A 115 -3.91 -2.24 5.97
N SER A 116 -5.07 -2.14 5.34
CA SER A 116 -5.24 -1.46 4.06
C SER A 116 -5.64 0.00 4.28
N ALA A 117 -4.97 0.92 3.60
CA ALA A 117 -5.27 2.34 3.67
C ALA A 117 -5.37 2.97 2.28
N ARG A 118 -6.24 3.96 2.13
CA ARG A 118 -6.32 4.82 0.94
C ARG A 118 -5.82 6.20 1.29
N SER A 119 -5.14 6.82 0.33
CA SER A 119 -4.62 8.17 0.49
C SER A 119 -4.97 9.02 -0.72
N PHE A 120 -5.17 10.31 -0.48
CA PHE A 120 -5.36 11.30 -1.53
C PHE A 120 -4.79 12.64 -1.09
N GLY A 121 -4.64 13.51 -2.07
CA GLY A 121 -4.13 14.85 -1.83
C GLY A 121 -3.98 15.66 -3.10
N LYS A 122 -3.09 16.64 -3.03
CA LYS A 122 -2.78 17.53 -4.14
C LYS A 122 -1.28 17.63 -4.35
N TRP A 123 -0.91 17.88 -5.58
CA TRP A 123 0.45 18.19 -5.95
C TRP A 123 0.49 19.39 -6.88
N GLY A 124 1.65 19.97 -7.06
CA GLY A 124 1.82 21.07 -7.98
C GLY A 124 3.02 20.87 -8.86
N ALA A 125 2.89 21.32 -10.10
CA ALA A 125 3.89 21.17 -11.12
C ALA A 125 3.96 22.40 -12.02
N ARG A 126 5.14 22.60 -12.63
CA ARG A 126 5.32 23.44 -13.82
C ARG A 126 6.25 22.75 -14.81
N ILE A 127 6.11 23.09 -16.07
CA ILE A 127 7.05 22.64 -17.08
C ILE A 127 8.30 23.52 -17.01
N GLU A 128 9.42 22.93 -16.58
CA GLU A 128 10.70 23.61 -16.54
C GLU A 128 11.45 23.46 -17.87
N ASN A 129 11.55 22.24 -18.39
CA ASN A 129 12.18 21.95 -19.66
C ASN A 129 11.16 21.45 -20.68
N SER A 130 10.71 22.35 -21.56
CA SER A 130 9.69 22.06 -22.56
C SER A 130 10.11 20.99 -23.55
N ARG A 131 11.41 20.95 -23.94
CA ARG A 131 11.92 19.94 -24.86
C ARG A 131 11.82 18.53 -24.26
N SER A 132 12.33 18.34 -23.04
CA SER A 132 12.25 17.05 -22.35
C SER A 132 10.80 16.62 -22.15
N PHE A 133 9.92 17.55 -21.78
CA PHE A 133 8.51 17.29 -21.57
C PHE A 133 7.81 16.80 -22.86
N VAL A 134 7.97 17.52 -23.96
CA VAL A 134 7.35 17.16 -25.23
C VAL A 134 7.88 15.83 -25.75
N THR A 135 9.19 15.61 -25.70
CA THR A 135 9.79 14.40 -26.27
C THR A 135 9.56 13.15 -25.43
N GLN A 136 9.45 13.27 -24.11
CA GLN A 136 9.36 12.09 -23.21
C GLN A 136 7.94 11.80 -22.72
N ILE A 137 7.08 12.81 -22.61
CA ILE A 137 5.73 12.67 -22.06
C ILE A 137 4.67 12.81 -23.12
N VAL A 138 4.73 13.88 -23.92
CA VAL A 138 3.66 14.19 -24.87
C VAL A 138 3.70 13.25 -26.08
N GLY A 139 4.88 13.00 -26.61
CA GLY A 139 5.08 12.13 -27.77
C GLY A 139 4.22 12.55 -28.95
N SER A 140 3.31 11.67 -29.38
CA SER A 140 2.38 11.90 -30.50
C SER A 140 0.99 12.38 -30.08
N GLN A 141 0.74 12.63 -28.80
CA GLN A 141 -0.53 13.15 -28.33
C GLN A 141 -0.71 14.63 -28.70
N LEU A 142 -1.92 15.03 -29.10
CA LEU A 142 -2.19 16.41 -29.50
C LEU A 142 -2.30 17.38 -28.33
N THR A 143 -2.64 16.86 -27.15
CA THR A 143 -2.79 17.62 -25.92
C THR A 143 -2.36 16.79 -24.71
N ALA A 144 -1.88 17.46 -23.66
CA ALA A 144 -1.74 16.87 -22.34
C ALA A 144 -2.38 17.81 -21.31
N ASP A 145 -3.37 17.29 -20.62
CA ASP A 145 -4.10 17.98 -19.54
C ASP A 145 -3.66 17.50 -18.15
N ASP A 146 -4.22 18.12 -17.12
CA ASP A 146 -3.93 17.86 -15.72
C ASP A 146 -4.17 16.40 -15.33
N ILE A 147 -5.25 15.80 -15.88
CA ILE A 147 -5.65 14.43 -15.58
C ILE A 147 -4.62 13.46 -16.16
N LYS A 148 -4.31 13.58 -17.46
CA LYS A 148 -3.35 12.70 -18.15
C LYS A 148 -1.95 12.79 -17.54
N ILE A 149 -1.49 13.99 -17.18
CA ILE A 149 -0.20 14.17 -16.53
C ILE A 149 -0.20 13.52 -15.15
N THR A 150 -1.25 13.71 -14.37
CA THR A 150 -1.36 13.04 -13.06
C THR A 150 -1.44 11.53 -13.21
N GLU A 151 -2.23 10.99 -14.14
CA GLU A 151 -2.32 9.55 -14.40
C GLU A 151 -0.98 8.95 -14.83
N TYR A 152 -0.20 9.66 -15.63
CA TYR A 152 1.13 9.20 -16.03
C TYR A 152 2.06 9.03 -14.82
N PHE A 153 2.01 9.95 -13.86
CA PHE A 153 2.89 9.95 -12.69
C PHE A 153 2.31 9.28 -11.44
N ILE A 154 1.03 8.91 -11.45
CA ILE A 154 0.37 8.37 -10.25
C ILE A 154 1.07 7.12 -9.71
N GLY A 155 1.59 6.26 -10.57
CA GLY A 155 2.34 5.07 -10.19
C GLY A 155 3.57 5.39 -9.35
N GLU A 156 4.36 6.37 -9.78
CA GLU A 156 5.56 6.84 -9.08
C GLU A 156 5.20 7.48 -7.73
N ILE A 157 4.16 8.34 -7.73
CA ILE A 157 3.66 8.96 -6.50
C ILE A 157 3.26 7.90 -5.48
N ILE A 158 2.47 6.91 -5.88
CA ILE A 158 1.98 5.85 -4.99
C ILE A 158 3.12 4.98 -4.49
N GLN A 159 4.06 4.61 -5.34
CA GLN A 159 5.22 3.82 -4.95
C GLN A 159 6.04 4.53 -3.86
N LYS A 160 6.34 5.81 -4.06
CA LYS A 160 7.10 6.60 -3.08
C LYS A 160 6.33 6.83 -1.79
N LEU A 161 5.04 7.13 -1.90
CA LEU A 161 4.14 7.29 -0.76
C LEU A 161 4.06 6.01 0.07
N SER A 162 3.87 4.85 -0.58
CA SER A 162 3.80 3.55 0.10
C SER A 162 5.07 3.27 0.89
N ASN A 163 6.23 3.53 0.29
CA ASN A 163 7.52 3.37 0.96
C ASN A 163 7.66 4.32 2.16
N THR A 164 7.20 5.57 2.01
CA THR A 164 7.28 6.58 3.08
C THR A 164 6.36 6.21 4.25
N ILE A 165 5.13 5.77 3.97
CA ILE A 165 4.18 5.30 4.99
C ILE A 165 4.72 4.05 5.70
N ALA A 166 5.20 3.06 4.94
CA ALA A 166 5.79 1.85 5.51
C ALA A 166 7.01 2.16 6.40
N SER A 167 7.85 3.10 5.99
CA SER A 167 8.98 3.56 6.79
C SER A 167 8.54 4.24 8.09
N ALA A 168 7.53 5.11 8.04
CA ALA A 168 6.98 5.77 9.23
C ALA A 168 6.43 4.74 10.24
N ILE A 169 5.72 3.73 9.77
CA ILE A 169 5.16 2.68 10.62
C ILE A 169 6.25 1.77 11.19
N ASN A 170 7.19 1.31 10.36
CA ASN A 170 8.17 0.30 10.76
C ASN A 170 9.37 0.88 11.52
N VAL A 171 9.84 2.08 11.14
CA VAL A 171 11.03 2.71 11.75
C VAL A 171 10.65 3.59 12.92
N ASN A 172 9.61 4.42 12.75
CA ASN A 172 9.19 5.38 13.77
C ASN A 172 8.11 4.81 14.71
N ASN A 173 7.66 3.56 14.49
CA ASN A 173 6.61 2.89 15.27
C ASN A 173 5.29 3.70 15.37
N ILE A 174 4.94 4.42 14.31
CA ILE A 174 3.71 5.19 14.22
C ILE A 174 2.61 4.25 13.71
N SER A 175 1.56 3.99 14.53
CA SER A 175 0.42 3.22 14.04
C SER A 175 -0.31 3.95 12.91
N ILE A 176 -0.86 3.19 11.95
CA ILE A 176 -1.70 3.72 10.88
C ILE A 176 -2.88 4.53 11.43
N LEU A 177 -3.38 4.19 12.60
CA LEU A 177 -4.45 4.92 13.30
C LEU A 177 -4.02 6.33 13.74
N GLN A 178 -2.71 6.56 13.89
CA GLN A 178 -2.13 7.84 14.30
C GLN A 178 -1.43 8.57 13.16
N ILE A 179 -1.45 8.01 11.95
CA ILE A 179 -0.71 8.51 10.78
C ILE A 179 -1.08 9.95 10.41
N THR A 180 -2.31 10.36 10.75
CA THR A 180 -2.81 11.72 10.48
C THR A 180 -1.95 12.80 11.14
N SER A 181 -1.33 12.52 12.28
CA SER A 181 -0.41 13.46 12.95
C SER A 181 0.89 13.69 12.19
N SER A 182 1.25 12.80 11.28
CA SER A 182 2.51 12.79 10.53
C SER A 182 2.36 13.17 9.06
N LEU A 183 1.16 13.58 8.60
CA LEU A 183 0.90 13.87 7.18
C LEU A 183 1.86 14.91 6.58
N ASN A 184 2.22 15.94 7.35
CA ASN A 184 3.14 16.97 6.89
C ASN A 184 4.57 16.43 6.68
N GLU A 185 5.04 15.56 7.56
CA GLU A 185 6.35 14.92 7.43
C GLU A 185 6.37 13.95 6.25
N LEU A 186 5.34 13.11 6.14
CA LEU A 186 5.16 12.19 5.01
C LEU A 186 5.10 12.93 3.67
N SER A 187 4.40 14.07 3.64
CA SER A 187 4.32 14.93 2.45
C SER A 187 5.69 15.44 2.04
N LYS A 188 6.49 15.94 2.99
CA LYS A 188 7.86 16.44 2.72
C LYS A 188 8.78 15.33 2.21
N LEU A 189 8.77 14.16 2.87
CA LEU A 189 9.60 13.03 2.45
C LEU A 189 9.22 12.53 1.06
N THR A 190 7.92 12.41 0.77
CA THR A 190 7.44 12.01 -0.55
C THR A 190 7.82 13.05 -1.61
N PHE A 191 7.65 14.35 -1.31
CA PHE A 191 8.04 15.45 -2.20
C PHE A 191 9.52 15.37 -2.62
N GLU A 192 10.43 15.18 -1.68
CA GLU A 192 11.87 15.09 -1.98
C GLU A 192 12.20 13.91 -2.90
N PHE A 193 11.47 12.81 -2.78
CA PHE A 193 11.64 11.67 -3.68
C PHE A 193 11.12 11.95 -5.09
N ILE A 194 9.87 12.44 -5.23
CA ILE A 194 9.23 12.60 -6.54
C ILE A 194 9.85 13.75 -7.32
N LYS A 195 10.36 14.81 -6.65
CA LYS A 195 10.98 15.97 -7.27
C LYS A 195 12.09 15.55 -8.24
N LYS A 196 13.04 14.72 -7.80
CA LYS A 196 14.16 14.26 -8.61
C LYS A 196 13.72 13.39 -9.79
N GLU A 197 12.72 12.54 -9.57
CA GLU A 197 12.22 11.64 -10.60
C GLU A 197 11.52 12.41 -11.73
N PHE A 198 10.83 13.51 -11.41
CA PHE A 198 10.06 14.27 -12.39
C PHE A 198 10.92 15.28 -13.16
N GLU A 199 12.02 15.74 -12.58
CA GLU A 199 12.98 16.62 -13.27
C GLU A 199 13.49 16.03 -14.59
N ARG A 200 13.69 14.71 -14.68
CA ARG A 200 14.14 14.05 -15.91
C ARG A 200 13.15 14.20 -17.08
N PHE A 201 11.88 14.37 -16.77
CA PHE A 201 10.81 14.59 -17.74
C PHE A 201 10.56 16.07 -18.03
N GLY A 202 11.40 16.96 -17.50
CA GLY A 202 11.26 18.39 -17.65
C GLY A 202 10.16 19.01 -16.80
N ILE A 203 9.70 18.33 -15.75
CA ILE A 203 8.70 18.81 -14.80
C ILE A 203 9.38 19.17 -13.48
N GLU A 204 9.14 20.38 -13.01
CA GLU A 204 9.44 20.78 -11.64
C GLU A 204 8.22 20.55 -10.76
N VAL A 205 8.35 19.71 -9.74
CA VAL A 205 7.35 19.56 -8.68
C VAL A 205 7.51 20.71 -7.69
N VAL A 206 6.50 21.54 -7.53
CA VAL A 206 6.55 22.75 -6.68
C VAL A 206 5.97 22.54 -5.30
N ASN A 207 5.02 21.61 -5.16
CA ASN A 207 4.47 21.18 -3.88
C ASN A 207 3.89 19.76 -3.98
N PHE A 208 3.84 19.08 -2.85
CA PHE A 208 3.15 17.80 -2.70
C PHE A 208 2.54 17.74 -1.31
N ASN A 209 1.24 17.47 -1.25
CA ASN A 209 0.51 17.40 0.00
C ASN A 209 -0.33 16.12 0.06
N ILE A 210 -0.24 15.43 1.17
CA ILE A 210 -1.15 14.34 1.55
C ILE A 210 -2.23 15.00 2.39
N GLU A 211 -3.47 15.02 1.87
CA GLU A 211 -4.60 15.62 2.58
C GLU A 211 -5.22 14.63 3.56
N SER A 212 -5.20 13.34 3.21
CA SER A 212 -5.75 12.30 4.06
C SER A 212 -5.12 10.93 3.79
N VAL A 213 -5.07 10.13 4.86
CA VAL A 213 -4.85 8.68 4.81
C VAL A 213 -6.01 8.05 5.55
N ASN A 214 -6.86 7.33 4.84
CA ASN A 214 -8.11 6.76 5.35
C ASN A 214 -8.05 5.23 5.34
N ILE A 215 -8.53 4.63 6.41
CA ILE A 215 -8.74 3.20 6.49
C ILE A 215 -10.15 2.90 5.96
N PRO A 216 -10.31 2.00 4.98
CA PRO A 216 -11.62 1.61 4.49
C PRO A 216 -12.52 1.08 5.61
N PRO A 217 -13.86 1.32 5.56
CA PRO A 217 -14.78 0.90 6.63
C PRO A 217 -14.71 -0.60 6.95
N GLU A 218 -14.56 -1.44 5.92
CA GLU A 218 -14.41 -2.89 6.08
C GLU A 218 -13.14 -3.29 6.84
N GLU A 219 -12.05 -2.55 6.70
CA GLU A 219 -10.82 -2.76 7.47
C GLU A 219 -10.96 -2.24 8.90
N MET A 220 -11.67 -1.14 9.10
CA MET A 220 -11.95 -0.60 10.43
C MET A 220 -12.75 -1.60 11.28
N ILE A 221 -13.75 -2.29 10.70
CA ILE A 221 -14.49 -3.34 11.37
C ILE A 221 -13.58 -4.50 11.79
N LYS A 222 -12.63 -4.89 10.93
CA LYS A 222 -11.65 -5.94 11.27
C LYS A 222 -10.76 -5.51 12.45
N ILE A 223 -10.30 -4.27 12.45
CA ILE A 223 -9.51 -3.71 13.54
C ILE A 223 -10.29 -3.74 14.85
N GLN A 224 -11.55 -3.30 14.84
CA GLN A 224 -12.43 -3.32 16.01
C GLN A 224 -12.62 -4.74 16.54
N ASN A 225 -12.93 -5.71 15.67
CA ASN A 225 -13.10 -7.11 16.08
C ASN A 225 -11.83 -7.71 16.71
N VAL A 226 -10.65 -7.37 16.17
CA VAL A 226 -9.38 -7.81 16.76
C VAL A 226 -9.16 -7.15 18.11
N PHE A 227 -9.49 -5.86 18.24
CA PHE A 227 -9.37 -5.13 19.50
C PHE A 227 -10.28 -5.70 20.59
N GLU A 228 -11.56 -5.98 20.27
CA GLU A 228 -12.52 -6.58 21.18
C GLU A 228 -12.04 -7.96 21.69
N LYS A 229 -11.62 -8.83 20.76
CA LYS A 229 -11.07 -10.15 21.13
C LYS A 229 -9.80 -10.04 21.98
N THR A 230 -8.96 -9.04 21.70
CA THR A 230 -7.73 -8.82 22.49
C THR A 230 -8.06 -8.30 23.89
N LEU A 231 -9.06 -7.43 24.03
CA LEU A 231 -9.54 -6.96 25.33
C LEU A 231 -10.16 -8.09 26.14
N GLU A 232 -11.03 -8.89 25.54
CA GLU A 232 -11.62 -10.08 26.17
C GLU A 232 -10.52 -11.04 26.67
N ALA A 233 -9.52 -11.31 25.81
CA ALA A 233 -8.40 -12.17 26.19
C ALA A 233 -7.56 -11.58 27.34
N LYS A 234 -7.35 -10.25 27.35
CA LYS A 234 -6.65 -9.55 28.45
C LYS A 234 -7.44 -9.51 29.73
N GLU A 235 -8.75 -9.32 29.67
CA GLU A 235 -9.61 -9.37 30.85
C GLU A 235 -9.67 -10.77 31.44
N LEU A 236 -9.82 -11.80 30.58
CA LEU A 236 -9.76 -13.20 31.00
C LEU A 236 -8.39 -13.56 31.60
N SER A 237 -7.31 -12.99 31.13
CA SER A 237 -5.97 -13.23 31.72
C SER A 237 -5.75 -12.53 33.07
N LYS A 238 -6.47 -11.46 33.36
CA LYS A 238 -6.44 -10.76 34.66
C LYS A 238 -7.28 -11.46 35.73
N VAL A 239 -8.35 -12.18 35.31
CA VAL A 239 -9.08 -13.05 36.19
C VAL A 239 -8.15 -14.25 36.45
N GLN A 240 -7.69 -14.43 37.71
CA GLN A 240 -7.07 -15.69 38.12
C GLN A 240 -8.16 -16.76 38.03
N VAL A 241 -8.23 -17.39 36.88
CA VAL A 241 -9.21 -18.45 36.62
C VAL A 241 -8.73 -19.65 37.39
N GLY A 242 -9.34 -19.87 38.55
CA GLY A 242 -9.15 -21.10 39.32
C GLY A 242 -9.42 -22.29 38.42
N GLY A 243 -8.81 -23.45 38.72
CA GLY A 243 -8.83 -24.64 37.87
C GLY A 243 -10.20 -25.10 37.38
N ALA A 244 -11.31 -24.64 38.00
CA ALA A 244 -12.68 -24.88 37.57
C ALA A 244 -13.05 -24.29 36.21
N PHE A 245 -12.55 -23.06 35.85
CA PHE A 245 -12.88 -22.46 34.57
C PHE A 245 -12.09 -23.11 33.43
N THR A 246 -10.84 -23.49 33.67
CA THR A 246 -10.04 -24.25 32.72
C THR A 246 -10.70 -25.59 32.42
N ALA A 247 -11.26 -26.23 33.44
CA ALA A 247 -12.00 -27.48 33.30
C ALA A 247 -13.29 -27.29 32.46
N ILE A 248 -14.07 -26.23 32.71
CA ILE A 248 -15.30 -25.94 31.95
C ILE A 248 -14.98 -25.70 30.46
N LYS A 249 -13.97 -24.91 30.15
CA LYS A 249 -13.57 -24.67 28.75
C LYS A 249 -13.03 -25.92 28.07
N THR A 250 -12.34 -26.78 28.79
CA THR A 250 -11.89 -28.07 28.26
C THR A 250 -13.07 -29.00 27.99
N PHE A 251 -14.12 -28.97 28.85
CA PHE A 251 -15.36 -29.70 28.65
C PHE A 251 -16.16 -29.19 27.44
N ASP A 252 -16.31 -27.86 27.28
CA ASP A 252 -16.99 -27.27 26.11
C ASP A 252 -16.31 -27.66 24.79
N VAL A 253 -15.00 -27.72 24.77
CA VAL A 253 -14.21 -28.15 23.58
C VAL A 253 -14.37 -29.67 23.35
N LEU A 254 -14.40 -30.48 24.40
CA LEU A 254 -14.66 -31.93 24.30
C LEU A 254 -16.08 -32.23 23.85
N GLN A 255 -17.07 -31.48 24.33
CA GLN A 255 -18.46 -31.63 23.93
C GLN A 255 -18.65 -31.22 22.46
N ALA A 256 -18.08 -30.10 22.02
CA ALA A 256 -18.10 -29.70 20.62
C ALA A 256 -17.40 -30.70 19.70
N ALA A 257 -16.35 -31.36 20.18
CA ALA A 257 -15.67 -32.44 19.44
C ALA A 257 -16.49 -33.74 19.38
N SER A 258 -17.33 -34.01 20.38
CA SER A 258 -18.22 -35.20 20.42
C SER A 258 -19.48 -35.01 19.55
N GLU A 259 -19.95 -33.77 19.38
CA GLU A 259 -21.11 -33.42 18.55
C GLU A 259 -20.79 -33.40 17.04
N ASN A 260 -19.50 -33.25 16.66
CA ASN A 260 -19.03 -33.38 15.29
C ASN A 260 -18.62 -34.81 14.92
N GLN A 261 -19.53 -35.77 15.09
CA GLN A 261 -19.39 -37.11 14.53
C GLN A 261 -19.66 -37.11 13.02
N SER A 262 -18.62 -36.84 12.23
CA SER A 262 -18.58 -37.30 10.86
C SER A 262 -17.26 -38.03 10.62
N ASP A 263 -17.40 -39.35 10.58
CA ASP A 263 -16.61 -40.36 9.91
C ASP A 263 -15.07 -40.29 10.02
N GLY A 264 -14.50 -41.13 10.86
CA GLY A 264 -13.21 -41.79 10.60
C GLY A 264 -11.96 -41.19 11.22
N GLY A 265 -11.97 -40.50 12.36
CA GLY A 265 -10.73 -40.06 13.00
C GLY A 265 -10.78 -40.15 14.53
N GLY A 266 -10.15 -41.17 15.09
CA GLY A 266 -10.17 -41.46 16.51
C GLY A 266 -9.67 -40.34 17.42
N VAL A 267 -10.12 -40.37 18.66
CA VAL A 267 -9.79 -39.48 19.81
C VAL A 267 -8.29 -39.19 19.94
N GLY A 268 -7.43 -40.03 19.40
CA GLY A 268 -5.98 -39.85 19.36
C GLY A 268 -5.48 -38.68 18.48
N SER A 269 -6.17 -38.38 17.37
CA SER A 269 -5.80 -37.26 16.48
C SER A 269 -6.09 -35.89 17.13
N PHE A 270 -7.13 -35.81 17.93
CA PHE A 270 -7.51 -34.56 18.61
C PHE A 270 -6.60 -34.27 19.81
N LEU A 271 -6.18 -35.26 20.56
CA LEU A 271 -5.19 -35.12 21.63
C LEU A 271 -3.84 -34.66 21.08
N GLY A 272 -3.43 -35.12 19.91
CA GLY A 272 -2.21 -34.67 19.22
C GLY A 272 -2.25 -33.21 18.76
N ALA A 273 -3.40 -32.76 18.26
CA ALA A 273 -3.59 -31.37 17.80
C ALA A 273 -3.74 -30.40 19.02
N GLY A 274 -4.38 -30.85 20.10
CA GLY A 274 -4.51 -30.02 21.31
C GLY A 274 -3.20 -29.79 22.06
N ILE A 275 -2.29 -30.76 22.04
CA ILE A 275 -0.96 -30.63 22.65
C ILE A 275 -0.06 -29.68 21.80
N GLY A 276 -0.20 -29.68 20.48
CA GLY A 276 0.56 -28.78 19.59
C GLY A 276 0.21 -27.30 19.75
N LEU A 277 -1.03 -26.97 20.07
CA LEU A 277 -1.49 -25.57 20.30
C LEU A 277 -1.22 -25.08 21.73
N GLY A 278 -1.03 -25.98 22.71
CA GLY A 278 -0.72 -25.62 24.10
C GLY A 278 0.74 -25.25 24.36
N ALA A 279 1.65 -25.56 23.45
CA ALA A 279 3.10 -25.31 23.66
C ALA A 279 3.48 -23.82 23.62
N GLY A 280 2.59 -22.94 23.20
CA GLY A 280 2.82 -21.48 23.14
C GLY A 280 2.15 -20.67 24.26
N LEU A 281 1.36 -21.27 25.12
CA LEU A 281 0.69 -20.59 26.22
C LEU A 281 1.35 -20.95 27.57
N PRO A 282 1.38 -20.03 28.56
CA PRO A 282 1.94 -20.30 29.89
C PRO A 282 1.35 -21.52 30.61
N LEU A 283 0.15 -21.96 30.17
CA LEU A 283 -0.53 -23.15 30.67
C LEU A 283 0.18 -24.46 30.29
N GLY A 284 0.77 -24.52 29.10
CA GLY A 284 1.49 -25.71 28.61
C GLY A 284 2.70 -26.04 29.48
N ASN A 285 3.38 -25.02 30.01
CA ASN A 285 4.55 -25.21 30.87
C ASN A 285 4.17 -25.71 32.29
N GLN A 286 3.01 -25.32 32.78
CA GLN A 286 2.55 -25.75 34.11
C GLN A 286 1.92 -27.15 34.10
N MET A 287 1.31 -27.52 32.96
CA MET A 287 0.75 -28.86 32.76
C MET A 287 1.82 -29.87 32.37
N GLY A 288 2.84 -29.46 31.59
CA GLY A 288 4.00 -30.30 31.25
C GLY A 288 4.88 -30.66 32.44
N GLN A 289 4.96 -29.79 33.47
CA GLN A 289 5.72 -30.08 34.71
C GLN A 289 4.95 -30.99 35.68
N LYS A 290 3.63 -31.02 35.61
CA LYS A 290 2.82 -31.91 36.46
C LYS A 290 2.49 -33.24 35.79
N MET A 291 2.53 -33.28 34.45
CA MET A 291 2.45 -34.53 33.69
C MET A 291 3.84 -34.83 33.12
N ASN A 292 4.69 -35.37 33.94
CA ASN A 292 5.92 -36.00 33.50
C ASN A 292 5.56 -37.34 32.85
N ILE A 293 4.96 -37.25 31.65
CA ILE A 293 4.80 -38.41 30.77
C ILE A 293 6.13 -38.55 30.04
N SER A 294 7.13 -39.03 30.76
CA SER A 294 8.22 -39.75 30.13
C SER A 294 7.60 -40.95 29.41
N ASP A 295 7.95 -41.07 28.13
CA ASP A 295 7.82 -42.33 27.37
C ASP A 295 8.47 -43.47 28.14
N ASN A 296 7.69 -44.09 29.03
CA ASN A 296 8.05 -45.34 29.61
C ASN A 296 6.75 -46.14 29.78
N GLN A 297 6.36 -46.79 28.70
CA GLN A 297 5.29 -47.79 28.70
C GLN A 297 5.60 -49.01 29.60
N ASN A 298 6.52 -48.88 30.55
CA ASN A 298 6.95 -49.99 31.41
C ASN A 298 6.97 -49.67 32.93
N SER A 299 6.42 -48.56 33.40
CA SER A 299 6.55 -48.21 34.84
C SER A 299 5.34 -48.55 35.71
N ASP A 300 4.15 -48.81 35.17
CA ASP A 300 3.00 -49.16 35.98
C ASP A 300 2.93 -50.66 36.34
N ASN A 301 3.78 -51.50 35.73
CA ASN A 301 3.86 -52.91 36.10
C ASN A 301 4.81 -53.20 37.26
N ASN A 302 5.46 -52.20 37.87
CA ASN A 302 6.43 -52.43 38.94
C ASN A 302 5.94 -51.99 40.34
N LEU A 303 4.73 -51.45 40.45
CA LEU A 303 4.10 -51.18 41.75
C LEU A 303 3.33 -52.41 42.19
N GLY A 304 3.63 -52.92 43.34
CA GLY A 304 2.96 -54.05 43.93
C GLY A 304 1.43 -53.79 44.04
N PRO A 305 0.58 -54.82 44.00
CA PRO A 305 -0.88 -54.68 44.09
C PRO A 305 -1.36 -53.82 45.29
N LYS A 306 -0.65 -53.87 46.39
CA LYS A 306 -0.96 -53.04 47.58
C LYS A 306 -0.72 -51.57 47.38
N GLU A 307 0.33 -51.19 46.65
CA GLU A 307 0.65 -49.79 46.34
C GLU A 307 -0.29 -49.21 45.31
N ARG A 308 -0.69 -50.03 44.33
CA ARG A 308 -1.76 -49.66 43.34
C ARG A 308 -3.11 -49.42 44.04
N LEU A 309 -3.51 -50.24 45.00
CA LEU A 309 -4.70 -50.07 45.78
C LEU A 309 -4.67 -48.81 46.66
N LYS A 310 -3.51 -48.48 47.24
CA LYS A 310 -3.36 -47.28 48.03
C LYS A 310 -3.50 -46.01 47.17
N LYS A 311 -2.88 -45.98 46.00
CA LYS A 311 -2.97 -44.88 45.05
C LYS A 311 -4.39 -44.73 44.51
N LEU A 312 -5.08 -45.81 44.23
CA LEU A 312 -6.47 -45.82 43.79
C LEU A 312 -7.43 -45.26 44.86
N LYS A 313 -7.14 -45.53 46.13
CA LYS A 313 -7.91 -45.01 47.27
C LYS A 313 -7.67 -43.51 47.46
N GLU A 314 -6.43 -43.03 47.34
CA GLU A 314 -6.07 -41.60 47.38
C GLU A 314 -6.80 -40.84 46.26
N MET A 315 -6.83 -41.39 45.04
CA MET A 315 -7.54 -40.77 43.90
C MET A 315 -9.06 -40.69 44.12
N ASN A 316 -9.67 -41.65 44.84
CA ASN A 316 -11.10 -41.59 45.18
C ASN A 316 -11.36 -40.59 46.31
N GLU A 317 -10.51 -40.53 47.34
CA GLU A 317 -10.59 -39.55 48.42
C GLU A 317 -10.40 -38.12 47.96
N GLU A 318 -9.57 -37.90 46.92
CA GLU A 318 -9.35 -36.62 46.28
C GLU A 318 -10.43 -36.25 45.24
N GLY A 319 -11.44 -37.14 45.02
CA GLY A 319 -12.54 -36.91 44.09
C GLY A 319 -12.10 -36.94 42.60
N LEU A 320 -10.94 -37.52 42.29
CA LEU A 320 -10.44 -37.66 40.94
C LEU A 320 -11.08 -38.80 40.16
N ILE A 321 -11.63 -39.79 40.85
CA ILE A 321 -12.41 -40.91 40.26
C ILE A 321 -13.71 -41.09 41.03
N THR A 322 -14.77 -41.56 40.32
CA THR A 322 -16.05 -41.83 40.91
C THR A 322 -16.02 -43.13 41.71
N ASP A 323 -16.97 -43.29 42.65
CA ASP A 323 -17.10 -44.52 43.46
C ASP A 323 -17.29 -45.77 42.61
N GLU A 324 -17.99 -45.66 41.47
CA GLU A 324 -18.15 -46.75 40.52
C GLU A 324 -16.85 -47.13 39.84
N GLN A 325 -16.03 -46.14 39.42
CA GLN A 325 -14.75 -46.37 38.82
C GLN A 325 -13.72 -46.96 39.82
N PHE A 326 -13.79 -46.48 41.08
CA PHE A 326 -13.00 -47.02 42.16
C PHE A 326 -13.34 -48.50 42.42
N ALA A 327 -14.62 -48.85 42.51
CA ALA A 327 -15.05 -50.23 42.73
C ALA A 327 -14.60 -51.17 41.62
N SER A 328 -14.75 -50.76 40.36
CA SER A 328 -14.35 -51.55 39.19
C SER A 328 -12.83 -51.80 39.14
N LYS A 329 -12.00 -50.75 39.33
CA LYS A 329 -10.54 -50.87 39.29
C LYS A 329 -9.98 -51.61 40.52
N ARG A 330 -10.62 -51.47 41.69
CA ARG A 330 -10.26 -52.20 42.89
C ARG A 330 -10.45 -53.73 42.67
N GLU A 331 -11.57 -54.13 42.06
CA GLU A 331 -11.85 -55.56 41.79
C GLU A 331 -10.85 -56.14 40.78
N GLU A 332 -10.39 -55.31 39.78
CA GLU A 332 -9.37 -55.70 38.83
C GLU A 332 -8.02 -55.97 39.50
N ILE A 333 -7.56 -55.07 40.40
CA ILE A 333 -6.29 -55.19 41.14
C ILE A 333 -6.35 -56.33 42.17
N LEU A 334 -7.52 -56.62 42.76
CA LEU A 334 -7.68 -57.70 43.68
C LEU A 334 -7.65 -59.08 43.02
N LYS A 335 -7.93 -59.19 41.72
CA LYS A 335 -7.79 -60.42 40.92
C LYS A 335 -6.34 -60.77 40.60
N GLU A 336 -5.44 -59.80 40.73
CA GLU A 336 -3.99 -59.94 40.51
C GLU A 336 -3.22 -60.33 41.81
N LEU A 337 -3.89 -60.37 42.97
CA LEU A 337 -3.35 -60.75 44.28
C LEU A 337 -3.50 -62.27 44.53
#